data_22b54994d2dd28b7878da46b9097b312
#
_entry.id   22b54994d2dd28b7878da46b9097b312
#
_cell.length_a   1.000
_cell.length_b   1.000
_cell.length_c   1.000
_cell.angle_alpha   90.00
_cell.angle_beta   90.00
_cell.angle_gamma   90.00
#
_symmetry.space_group_name_H-M   'P 1'
#
loop_
_entity.id
_entity.type
_entity.pdbx_description
1 polymer ?
#
loop_
_entity_poly.entity_id
_entity_poly.type
_entity_poly.pdbx_seq_one_letter_code
_entity_poly.pdbx_strand_id
1 'polypeptide(L)'
;MRYLVSGIRTGLISRLKRPGFYVAMLLAAALLLAVGQLPAGEAAAPVQVGVVLPEKGGEAFWTLLQQRSGTVLTFHQTDAETVDRNIAAGKWDCGVILSEDFARCVKELDMDKAFTLRIGAGSAVYPLVREAVCACAIQLIGPEIAADYLLDKGIVADSNAMEQLRPLLEQTLDASERVLIHLSTPEGKPLAPLQLAEQGVDLILCWVVSAVLLVWLLLCATELARWLQTPAVARMLPVRSATSLMLAKIGADGLLALAMACAAMLVLKTGVFGCAAAAGYGLFWLSVAVFLAHISSVSTVIPVLLPFVVVVSLLTSSVLVDLSVVMPRLSGLGSWLPSRLFLDACQGDLEKAAILLLGGIVGLLLSAGLDLWEKRPKHRLHN
;
A
#
# COMPACT_ATOMS: atom_id res chain seq x y z
N MET A 1 35.92 -19.80 -9.11
CA MET A 1 35.53 -19.36 -7.77
C MET A 1 36.55 -18.41 -7.10
N ARG A 2 37.80 -18.75 -6.93
CA ARG A 2 38.81 -17.89 -6.26
C ARG A 2 38.89 -16.45 -6.82
N TYR A 3 38.75 -16.28 -8.14
CA TYR A 3 38.80 -14.96 -8.79
C TYR A 3 37.56 -14.10 -8.47
N LEU A 4 36.40 -14.71 -8.44
CA LEU A 4 35.13 -13.98 -8.15
C LEU A 4 35.20 -13.45 -6.71
N VAL A 5 35.62 -14.29 -5.78
CA VAL A 5 35.82 -13.90 -4.37
C VAL A 5 36.87 -12.80 -4.22
N SER A 6 38.01 -12.94 -4.93
CA SER A 6 39.06 -11.89 -4.94
C SER A 6 38.56 -10.59 -5.54
N GLY A 7 37.79 -10.66 -6.62
CA GLY A 7 37.17 -9.47 -7.26
C GLY A 7 36.21 -8.76 -6.35
N ILE A 8 35.30 -9.49 -5.71
CA ILE A 8 34.35 -8.95 -4.73
C ILE A 8 35.08 -8.31 -3.54
N ARG A 9 36.08 -8.97 -2.99
CA ARG A 9 36.89 -8.45 -1.87
C ARG A 9 37.58 -7.13 -2.25
N THR A 10 38.22 -7.09 -3.41
CA THR A 10 38.89 -5.88 -3.89
C THR A 10 37.88 -4.75 -4.17
N GLY A 11 36.73 -5.08 -4.75
CA GLY A 11 35.62 -4.15 -4.95
C GLY A 11 35.11 -3.57 -3.63
N LEU A 12 34.90 -4.41 -2.64
CA LEU A 12 34.42 -4.00 -1.31
C LEU A 12 35.41 -3.01 -0.66
N ILE A 13 36.70 -3.35 -0.62
CA ILE A 13 37.76 -2.47 -0.05
C ILE A 13 37.79 -1.13 -0.84
N SER A 14 37.67 -1.17 -2.15
CA SER A 14 37.68 0.03 -3.00
C SER A 14 36.47 0.95 -2.72
N ARG A 15 35.28 0.37 -2.50
CA ARG A 15 34.05 1.13 -2.18
C ARG A 15 34.10 1.75 -0.81
N LEU A 16 34.55 0.97 0.20
CA LEU A 16 34.70 1.46 1.58
C LEU A 16 35.73 2.60 1.70
N LYS A 17 36.65 2.75 0.74
CA LYS A 17 37.60 3.87 0.70
C LYS A 17 37.04 5.14 0.03
N ARG A 18 35.88 5.07 -0.62
CA ARG A 18 35.30 6.24 -1.33
C ARG A 18 34.37 7.02 -0.42
N PRO A 19 34.60 8.33 -0.20
CA PRO A 19 33.74 9.15 0.67
C PRO A 19 32.30 9.22 0.14
N GLY A 20 32.08 9.20 -1.17
CA GLY A 20 30.76 9.20 -1.78
C GLY A 20 29.88 8.01 -1.39
N PHE A 21 30.50 6.87 -1.04
CA PHE A 21 29.74 5.73 -0.53
C PHE A 21 29.10 6.05 0.84
N TYR A 22 29.85 6.67 1.75
CA TYR A 22 29.32 7.06 3.06
C TYR A 22 28.26 8.13 2.96
N VAL A 23 28.40 9.08 2.03
CA VAL A 23 27.38 10.09 1.75
C VAL A 23 26.08 9.43 1.27
N ALA A 24 26.15 8.50 0.33
CA ALA A 24 24.97 7.76 -0.15
C ALA A 24 24.31 6.94 0.96
N MET A 25 25.11 6.31 1.82
CA MET A 25 24.65 5.56 2.98
C MET A 25 23.96 6.45 4.02
N LEU A 26 24.53 7.63 4.30
CA LEU A 26 23.95 8.61 5.19
C LEU A 26 22.62 9.17 4.63
N LEU A 27 22.55 9.43 3.31
CA LEU A 27 21.33 9.87 2.67
C LEU A 27 20.23 8.80 2.72
N ALA A 28 20.57 7.54 2.48
CA ALA A 28 19.61 6.44 2.60
C ALA A 28 19.12 6.28 4.04
N ALA A 29 20.02 6.36 5.02
CA ALA A 29 19.66 6.31 6.45
C ALA A 29 18.82 7.53 6.86
N ALA A 30 19.17 8.73 6.39
CA ALA A 30 18.40 9.94 6.65
C ALA A 30 17.00 9.88 6.04
N LEU A 31 16.87 9.31 4.83
CA LEU A 31 15.57 9.08 4.19
C LEU A 31 14.70 8.11 5.00
N LEU A 32 15.28 6.99 5.45
CA LEU A 32 14.57 6.03 6.29
C LEU A 32 14.15 6.65 7.63
N LEU A 33 15.02 7.44 8.24
CA LEU A 33 14.70 8.16 9.48
C LEU A 33 13.64 9.24 9.25
N ALA A 34 13.72 9.99 8.15
CA ALA A 34 12.74 11.02 7.83
C ALA A 34 11.34 10.40 7.57
N VAL A 35 11.29 9.29 6.83
CA VAL A 35 10.04 8.56 6.60
C VAL A 35 9.54 7.89 7.89
N GLY A 36 10.44 7.37 8.73
CA GLY A 36 10.08 6.79 10.03
C GLY A 36 9.65 7.83 11.08
N GLN A 37 9.99 9.10 10.86
CA GLN A 37 9.50 10.22 11.70
C GLN A 37 8.25 10.89 11.13
N LEU A 38 7.86 10.53 9.91
CA LEU A 38 6.50 10.83 9.51
C LEU A 38 5.63 10.19 10.59
N PRO A 39 4.75 10.94 11.26
CA PRO A 39 3.94 10.38 12.33
C PRO A 39 3.34 9.09 11.77
N ALA A 40 3.76 7.96 12.34
CA ALA A 40 3.15 6.66 12.12
C ALA A 40 1.70 6.90 12.44
N GLY A 41 0.85 7.09 11.42
CA GLY A 41 -0.34 7.89 11.54
C GLY A 41 -0.85 7.84 12.96
N GLU A 42 -0.73 8.93 13.72
CA GLU A 42 -1.64 9.16 14.83
C GLU A 42 -2.94 8.73 14.22
N ALA A 43 -3.50 7.63 14.71
CA ALA A 43 -4.64 6.91 14.14
C ALA A 43 -5.50 7.97 13.50
N ALA A 44 -5.49 8.09 12.19
CA ALA A 44 -5.62 9.30 11.38
C ALA A 44 -6.67 10.15 12.05
N ALA A 45 -6.28 11.33 12.54
CA ALA A 45 -7.04 12.04 13.59
C ALA A 45 -8.51 11.89 13.23
N PRO A 46 -9.34 11.31 14.07
CA PRO A 46 -10.64 10.82 13.66
C PRO A 46 -11.33 11.92 12.87
N VAL A 47 -11.84 11.58 11.72
CA VAL A 47 -12.51 12.53 10.83
C VAL A 47 -13.54 13.29 11.61
N GLN A 48 -13.35 14.59 11.70
CA GLN A 48 -14.20 15.45 12.50
C GLN A 48 -15.44 15.84 11.70
N VAL A 49 -16.61 15.49 12.20
CA VAL A 49 -17.90 15.75 11.54
C VAL A 49 -18.77 16.60 12.43
N GLY A 50 -19.16 17.78 11.95
CA GLY A 50 -20.13 18.63 12.64
C GLY A 50 -21.54 18.13 12.44
N VAL A 51 -22.36 18.08 13.48
CA VAL A 51 -23.77 17.67 13.41
C VAL A 51 -24.64 18.78 13.99
N VAL A 52 -25.59 19.24 13.18
CA VAL A 52 -26.60 20.21 13.58
C VAL A 52 -27.90 19.46 13.84
N LEU A 53 -28.39 19.56 15.06
CA LEU A 53 -29.65 18.93 15.47
C LEU A 53 -30.79 19.96 15.39
N PRO A 54 -32.02 19.53 15.06
CA PRO A 54 -33.19 20.35 15.18
C PRO A 54 -33.51 20.63 16.65
N GLU A 55 -34.30 21.64 16.94
CA GLU A 55 -34.69 21.96 18.32
C GLU A 55 -35.43 20.82 19.03
N LYS A 56 -36.11 19.96 18.29
CA LYS A 56 -36.85 18.81 18.84
C LYS A 56 -36.72 17.58 17.93
N GLY A 57 -36.53 16.42 18.57
CA GLY A 57 -36.67 15.12 17.91
C GLY A 57 -35.40 14.59 17.22
N GLY A 58 -34.23 15.19 17.48
CA GLY A 58 -32.96 14.72 16.95
C GLY A 58 -32.14 13.87 17.94
N GLU A 59 -32.59 13.76 19.22
CA GLU A 59 -31.78 13.18 20.30
C GLU A 59 -31.49 11.69 20.09
N ALA A 60 -32.47 10.94 19.63
CA ALA A 60 -32.30 9.49 19.36
C ALA A 60 -31.28 9.26 18.25
N PHE A 61 -31.34 10.03 17.17
CA PHE A 61 -30.38 9.96 16.07
C PHE A 61 -28.97 10.36 16.54
N TRP A 62 -28.88 11.41 17.36
CA TRP A 62 -27.61 11.83 17.94
C TRP A 62 -26.96 10.73 18.78
N THR A 63 -27.76 10.05 19.61
CA THR A 63 -27.28 8.93 20.44
C THR A 63 -26.70 7.81 19.58
N LEU A 64 -27.36 7.46 18.48
CA LEU A 64 -26.86 6.46 17.53
C LEU A 64 -25.57 6.90 16.85
N LEU A 65 -25.43 8.18 16.45
CA LEU A 65 -24.20 8.71 15.90
C LEU A 65 -23.06 8.71 16.92
N GLN A 66 -23.35 9.05 18.18
CA GLN A 66 -22.34 9.01 19.26
C GLN A 66 -21.85 7.59 19.53
N GLN A 67 -22.71 6.59 19.49
CA GLN A 67 -22.31 5.17 19.64
C GLN A 67 -21.38 4.72 18.51
N ARG A 68 -21.45 5.35 17.35
CA ARG A 68 -20.56 5.10 16.21
C ARG A 68 -19.33 6.00 16.20
N SER A 69 -19.23 6.97 17.10
CA SER A 69 -18.01 7.75 17.30
C SER A 69 -16.91 6.85 17.84
N GLY A 70 -15.75 6.89 17.20
CA GLY A 70 -14.62 6.05 17.57
C GLY A 70 -13.32 6.54 16.96
N THR A 71 -12.45 5.63 16.66
CA THR A 71 -11.10 5.91 16.13
C THR A 71 -11.09 6.48 14.71
N VAL A 72 -12.18 6.28 13.94
CA VAL A 72 -12.24 6.68 12.52
C VAL A 72 -13.07 7.95 12.33
N LEU A 73 -14.23 8.06 13.01
CA LEU A 73 -15.16 9.18 12.91
C LEU A 73 -15.44 9.74 14.30
N THR A 74 -15.46 11.06 14.42
CA THR A 74 -15.90 11.74 15.65
C THR A 74 -16.95 12.78 15.27
N PHE A 75 -18.13 12.67 15.89
CA PHE A 75 -19.24 13.56 15.66
C PHE A 75 -19.31 14.64 16.75
N HIS A 76 -19.47 15.92 16.35
CA HIS A 76 -19.56 17.06 17.23
C HIS A 76 -20.90 17.78 17.02
N GLN A 77 -21.68 17.86 18.07
CA GLN A 77 -22.91 18.67 18.03
C GLN A 77 -22.55 20.16 18.00
N THR A 78 -23.14 20.91 17.06
CA THR A 78 -22.85 22.33 16.87
C THR A 78 -23.96 22.99 16.05
N ASP A 79 -23.81 24.29 15.78
CA ASP A 79 -24.66 25.08 14.91
C ASP A 79 -24.20 25.10 13.45
N ALA A 80 -25.10 25.43 12.52
CA ALA A 80 -24.83 25.42 11.08
C ALA A 80 -23.72 26.38 10.65
N GLU A 81 -23.66 27.57 11.30
CA GLU A 81 -22.64 28.58 10.99
C GLU A 81 -21.21 28.07 11.38
N THR A 82 -21.11 27.40 12.51
CA THR A 82 -19.84 26.79 12.96
C THR A 82 -19.43 25.61 12.07
N VAL A 83 -20.39 24.82 11.56
CA VAL A 83 -20.12 23.78 10.56
C VAL A 83 -19.48 24.38 9.31
N ASP A 84 -20.16 25.39 8.71
CA ASP A 84 -19.68 26.01 7.48
C ASP A 84 -18.31 26.67 7.67
N ARG A 85 -18.07 27.35 8.80
CA ARG A 85 -16.81 27.98 9.14
C ARG A 85 -15.67 26.96 9.32
N ASN A 86 -15.92 25.84 10.00
CA ASN A 86 -14.89 24.81 10.21
C ASN A 86 -14.59 24.02 8.95
N ILE A 87 -15.59 23.79 8.08
CA ILE A 87 -15.37 23.19 6.77
C ILE A 87 -14.53 24.13 5.88
N ALA A 88 -14.90 25.43 5.86
CA ALA A 88 -14.14 26.41 5.08
C ALA A 88 -12.69 26.58 5.58
N ALA A 89 -12.47 26.42 6.89
CA ALA A 89 -11.14 26.45 7.49
C ALA A 89 -10.35 25.13 7.35
N GLY A 90 -10.93 24.09 6.73
CA GLY A 90 -10.30 22.77 6.58
C GLY A 90 -10.10 22.01 7.90
N LYS A 91 -10.84 22.39 8.97
CA LYS A 91 -10.78 21.72 10.27
C LYS A 91 -11.70 20.50 10.32
N TRP A 92 -12.81 20.54 9.58
CA TRP A 92 -13.77 19.46 9.44
C TRP A 92 -13.91 19.06 7.99
N ASP A 93 -14.06 17.77 7.75
CA ASP A 93 -14.21 17.22 6.42
C ASP A 93 -15.63 17.34 5.90
N CYS A 94 -16.61 17.16 6.80
CA CYS A 94 -18.03 17.14 6.47
C CYS A 94 -18.86 17.72 7.62
N GLY A 95 -20.11 18.10 7.28
CA GLY A 95 -21.14 18.44 8.25
C GLY A 95 -22.46 17.78 7.88
N VAL A 96 -23.23 17.38 8.89
CA VAL A 96 -24.57 16.79 8.79
C VAL A 96 -25.55 17.75 9.42
N ILE A 97 -26.51 18.23 8.65
CA ILE A 97 -27.57 19.15 9.12
C ILE A 97 -28.88 18.40 9.04
N LEU A 98 -29.51 18.15 10.18
CA LEU A 98 -30.84 17.57 10.24
C LEU A 98 -31.89 18.65 9.95
N SER A 99 -32.94 18.26 9.24
CA SER A 99 -34.07 19.14 8.98
C SER A 99 -34.83 19.45 10.28
N GLU A 100 -35.42 20.62 10.39
CA GLU A 100 -36.31 20.96 11.53
C GLU A 100 -37.51 20.01 11.62
N ASP A 101 -37.98 19.48 10.49
CA ASP A 101 -39.06 18.50 10.40
C ASP A 101 -38.58 17.03 10.57
N PHE A 102 -37.35 16.79 11.02
CA PHE A 102 -36.77 15.47 11.10
C PHE A 102 -37.66 14.45 11.82
N ALA A 103 -38.26 14.83 12.95
CA ALA A 103 -39.16 13.97 13.70
C ALA A 103 -40.40 13.56 12.90
N ARG A 104 -40.89 14.44 12.03
CA ARG A 104 -42.00 14.14 11.12
C ARG A 104 -41.56 13.20 10.01
N CYS A 105 -40.39 13.44 9.40
CA CYS A 105 -39.83 12.58 8.36
C CYS A 105 -39.66 11.14 8.85
N VAL A 106 -39.21 10.95 10.10
CA VAL A 106 -39.10 9.64 10.71
C VAL A 106 -40.45 8.96 10.86
N LYS A 107 -41.50 9.68 11.33
CA LYS A 107 -42.84 9.11 11.51
C LYS A 107 -43.53 8.79 10.19
N GLU A 108 -43.35 9.63 9.17
CA GLU A 108 -43.96 9.47 7.85
C GLU A 108 -43.13 8.50 6.97
N LEU A 109 -41.99 7.98 7.47
CA LEU A 109 -41.04 7.15 6.73
C LEU A 109 -40.48 7.81 5.45
N ASP A 110 -40.61 9.14 5.36
CA ASP A 110 -40.11 9.95 4.26
C ASP A 110 -38.77 10.60 4.64
N MET A 111 -37.69 9.92 4.32
CA MET A 111 -36.32 10.40 4.61
C MET A 111 -35.77 11.33 3.52
N ASP A 112 -36.52 11.59 2.46
CA ASP A 112 -36.16 12.55 1.40
C ASP A 112 -36.00 13.95 2.01
N LYS A 113 -34.92 14.54 2.14
CA LYS A 113 -34.65 15.83 2.80
C LYS A 113 -34.57 15.80 4.32
N ALA A 114 -34.56 14.62 4.98
CA ALA A 114 -34.39 14.54 6.43
C ALA A 114 -33.04 15.09 6.89
N PHE A 115 -32.02 15.03 6.05
CA PHE A 115 -30.69 15.57 6.34
C PHE A 115 -30.00 16.11 5.08
N THR A 116 -29.16 17.13 5.32
CA THR A 116 -28.31 17.74 4.31
C THR A 116 -26.85 17.52 4.71
N LEU A 117 -26.05 16.97 3.79
CA LEU A 117 -24.61 16.82 3.97
C LEU A 117 -23.88 18.02 3.38
N ARG A 118 -23.10 18.73 4.19
CA ARG A 118 -22.14 19.75 3.78
C ARG A 118 -20.78 19.10 3.60
N ILE A 119 -20.14 19.28 2.47
CA ILE A 119 -18.90 18.60 2.11
C ILE A 119 -17.82 19.62 1.84
N GLY A 120 -16.66 19.44 2.46
CA GLY A 120 -15.47 20.25 2.18
C GLY A 120 -14.90 19.96 0.79
N ALA A 121 -14.31 20.99 0.17
CA ALA A 121 -13.65 20.83 -1.12
C ALA A 121 -12.50 19.82 -1.00
N GLY A 122 -12.62 18.67 -1.70
CA GLY A 122 -11.60 17.62 -1.69
C GLY A 122 -11.74 16.56 -0.58
N SER A 123 -12.86 16.53 0.16
CA SER A 123 -13.12 15.49 1.15
C SER A 123 -13.22 14.11 0.50
N ALA A 124 -12.22 13.25 0.76
CA ALA A 124 -12.23 11.84 0.35
C ALA A 124 -13.07 10.96 1.29
N VAL A 125 -13.49 11.50 2.45
CA VAL A 125 -14.12 10.74 3.55
C VAL A 125 -15.64 10.81 3.50
N TYR A 126 -16.18 11.67 2.64
CA TYR A 126 -17.63 11.84 2.46
C TYR A 126 -18.42 10.53 2.34
N PRO A 127 -17.99 9.50 1.56
CA PRO A 127 -18.76 8.26 1.45
C PRO A 127 -18.92 7.54 2.79
N LEU A 128 -17.90 7.57 3.62
CA LEU A 128 -17.90 6.93 4.94
C LEU A 128 -18.88 7.64 5.90
N VAL A 129 -18.87 8.99 5.90
CA VAL A 129 -19.79 9.77 6.73
C VAL A 129 -21.23 9.53 6.28
N ARG A 130 -21.47 9.53 4.95
CA ARG A 130 -22.79 9.23 4.38
C ARG A 130 -23.30 7.85 4.80
N GLU A 131 -22.44 6.82 4.74
CA GLU A 131 -22.82 5.47 5.16
C GLU A 131 -23.13 5.39 6.64
N ALA A 132 -22.35 6.05 7.50
CA ALA A 132 -22.61 6.11 8.92
C ALA A 132 -23.96 6.77 9.23
N VAL A 133 -24.25 7.90 8.58
CA VAL A 133 -25.52 8.64 8.71
C VAL A 133 -26.69 7.80 8.21
N CYS A 134 -26.59 7.19 7.02
CA CYS A 134 -27.63 6.33 6.47
C CYS A 134 -27.88 5.11 7.36
N ALA A 135 -26.84 4.49 7.89
CA ALA A 135 -26.98 3.34 8.77
C ALA A 135 -27.69 3.71 10.10
N CYS A 136 -27.39 4.88 10.69
CA CYS A 136 -28.11 5.38 11.85
C CYS A 136 -29.59 5.72 11.51
N ALA A 137 -29.84 6.29 10.32
CA ALA A 137 -31.19 6.57 9.87
C ALA A 137 -32.01 5.27 9.70
N ILE A 138 -31.44 4.25 9.05
CA ILE A 138 -32.09 2.94 8.87
C ILE A 138 -32.35 2.28 10.24
N GLN A 139 -31.41 2.38 11.16
CA GLN A 139 -31.57 1.83 12.51
C GLN A 139 -32.73 2.53 13.26
N LEU A 140 -32.90 3.84 13.07
CA LEU A 140 -33.95 4.63 13.69
C LEU A 140 -35.35 4.31 13.12
N ILE A 141 -35.46 4.19 11.77
CA ILE A 141 -36.75 3.95 11.10
C ILE A 141 -37.08 2.46 10.98
N GLY A 142 -36.13 1.57 11.16
CA GLY A 142 -36.30 0.11 11.01
C GLY A 142 -37.45 -0.47 11.83
N PRO A 143 -37.58 -0.15 13.14
CA PRO A 143 -38.71 -0.58 13.96
C PRO A 143 -40.06 -0.11 13.41
N GLU A 144 -40.14 1.12 12.92
CA GLU A 144 -41.37 1.69 12.35
C GLU A 144 -41.76 0.99 11.04
N ILE A 145 -40.78 0.77 10.14
CA ILE A 145 -41.01 0.02 8.89
C ILE A 145 -41.46 -1.41 9.20
N ALA A 146 -40.83 -2.06 10.17
CA ALA A 146 -41.22 -3.42 10.58
C ALA A 146 -42.63 -3.44 11.16
N ALA A 147 -42.99 -2.45 11.98
CA ALA A 147 -44.33 -2.30 12.55
C ALA A 147 -45.39 -2.10 11.45
N ASP A 148 -45.14 -1.20 10.52
CA ASP A 148 -46.05 -0.93 9.41
C ASP A 148 -46.26 -2.15 8.51
N TYR A 149 -45.17 -2.87 8.20
CA TYR A 149 -45.20 -4.11 7.44
C TYR A 149 -46.02 -5.22 8.13
N LEU A 150 -45.87 -5.39 9.45
CA LEU A 150 -46.61 -6.41 10.22
C LEU A 150 -48.10 -6.11 10.27
N LEU A 151 -48.51 -4.83 10.34
CA LEU A 151 -49.89 -4.38 10.25
C LEU A 151 -50.47 -4.58 8.85
N ASP A 152 -49.77 -4.18 7.81
CA ASP A 152 -50.20 -4.30 6.40
C ASP A 152 -50.43 -5.76 6.00
N LYS A 153 -49.59 -6.66 6.46
CA LYS A 153 -49.73 -8.12 6.23
C LYS A 153 -50.75 -8.82 7.10
N GLY A 154 -51.38 -8.08 8.05
CA GLY A 154 -52.36 -8.68 8.97
C GLY A 154 -51.75 -9.73 9.90
N ILE A 155 -50.46 -9.72 10.11
CA ILE A 155 -49.78 -10.63 11.05
C ILE A 155 -50.09 -10.22 12.48
N VAL A 156 -50.26 -8.93 12.72
CA VAL A 156 -50.73 -8.34 13.99
C VAL A 156 -52.09 -7.72 13.72
N ALA A 157 -53.08 -8.18 14.55
CA ALA A 157 -54.47 -7.83 14.27
C ALA A 157 -54.87 -6.41 14.70
N ASP A 158 -54.17 -5.83 15.69
CA ASP A 158 -54.50 -4.55 16.30
C ASP A 158 -53.27 -3.68 16.59
N SER A 159 -53.44 -2.36 16.51
CA SER A 159 -52.43 -1.35 16.89
C SER A 159 -52.00 -1.47 18.36
N ASN A 160 -52.87 -1.94 19.26
CA ASN A 160 -52.56 -2.20 20.66
C ASN A 160 -51.60 -3.38 20.84
N ALA A 161 -51.73 -4.44 20.04
CA ALA A 161 -50.81 -5.56 20.03
C ALA A 161 -49.44 -5.16 19.48
N MET A 162 -49.43 -4.19 18.56
CA MET A 162 -48.19 -3.63 18.01
C MET A 162 -47.42 -2.78 19.01
N GLU A 163 -48.09 -2.00 19.87
CA GLU A 163 -47.41 -1.27 20.95
C GLU A 163 -46.72 -2.22 21.96
N GLN A 164 -47.26 -3.41 22.20
CA GLN A 164 -46.61 -4.43 23.05
C GLN A 164 -45.42 -5.12 22.35
N LEU A 165 -45.44 -5.21 21.01
CA LEU A 165 -44.34 -5.79 20.22
C LEU A 165 -43.22 -4.80 19.92
N ARG A 166 -43.49 -3.48 19.94
CA ARG A 166 -42.53 -2.44 19.65
C ARG A 166 -41.23 -2.56 20.46
N PRO A 167 -41.21 -2.71 21.80
CA PRO A 167 -39.96 -2.87 22.56
C PRO A 167 -39.23 -4.16 22.21
N LEU A 168 -39.93 -5.22 21.81
CA LEU A 168 -39.28 -6.45 21.31
C LEU A 168 -38.66 -6.26 19.94
N LEU A 169 -39.28 -5.47 19.03
CA LEU A 169 -38.74 -5.12 17.74
C LEU A 169 -37.48 -4.23 17.89
N GLU A 170 -37.57 -3.22 18.78
CA GLU A 170 -36.40 -2.38 19.10
C GLU A 170 -35.27 -3.22 19.68
N GLN A 171 -35.53 -4.10 20.65
CA GLN A 171 -34.53 -5.00 21.22
C GLN A 171 -33.95 -5.98 20.19
N THR A 172 -34.76 -6.39 19.18
CA THR A 172 -34.36 -7.35 18.18
C THR A 172 -33.55 -6.66 17.07
N LEU A 173 -33.85 -5.40 16.76
CA LEU A 173 -33.17 -4.59 15.75
C LEU A 173 -31.93 -3.87 16.33
N ASP A 174 -31.93 -3.57 17.63
CA ASP A 174 -30.80 -2.96 18.35
C ASP A 174 -29.65 -3.95 18.64
N ALA A 175 -29.86 -5.22 18.35
CA ALA A 175 -28.79 -6.21 18.42
C ALA A 175 -27.76 -5.94 17.32
N SER A 176 -26.88 -4.96 17.58
CA SER A 176 -25.72 -4.62 16.76
C SER A 176 -24.77 -5.80 16.48
N GLU A 177 -24.99 -6.92 17.14
CA GLU A 177 -24.22 -8.16 17.01
C GLU A 177 -24.70 -9.08 15.88
N ARG A 178 -25.81 -8.78 15.18
CA ARG A 178 -26.45 -9.74 14.27
C ARG A 178 -26.12 -9.61 12.80
N VAL A 179 -25.50 -8.52 12.37
CA VAL A 179 -24.92 -8.43 11.04
C VAL A 179 -23.41 -8.52 11.16
N LEU A 180 -22.91 -9.71 11.39
CA LEU A 180 -21.51 -10.05 11.20
C LEU A 180 -21.24 -10.02 9.69
N ILE A 181 -20.80 -8.86 9.20
CA ILE A 181 -20.26 -8.76 7.85
C ILE A 181 -18.89 -9.42 7.87
N HIS A 182 -18.84 -10.68 7.48
CA HIS A 182 -17.58 -11.35 7.19
C HIS A 182 -17.03 -10.79 5.89
N LEU A 183 -16.18 -9.78 6.00
CA LEU A 183 -15.41 -9.32 4.87
C LEU A 183 -14.40 -10.43 4.53
N SER A 184 -14.59 -11.06 3.39
CA SER A 184 -13.64 -12.01 2.83
C SER A 184 -13.08 -11.47 1.53
N THR A 185 -11.82 -11.81 1.24
CA THR A 185 -11.26 -11.59 -0.09
C THR A 185 -12.02 -12.42 -1.12
N PRO A 186 -11.94 -12.12 -2.43
CA PRO A 186 -12.53 -12.95 -3.48
C PRO A 186 -12.08 -14.42 -3.42
N GLU A 187 -10.97 -14.70 -2.74
CA GLU A 187 -10.39 -16.02 -2.52
C GLU A 187 -10.94 -16.72 -1.24
N GLY A 188 -11.93 -16.11 -0.55
CA GLY A 188 -12.56 -16.68 0.65
C GLY A 188 -11.74 -16.55 1.93
N LYS A 189 -10.62 -15.84 1.94
CA LYS A 189 -9.84 -15.59 3.16
C LYS A 189 -10.53 -14.51 4.00
N PRO A 190 -10.75 -14.71 5.31
CA PRO A 190 -11.30 -13.67 6.15
C PRO A 190 -10.37 -12.45 6.14
N LEU A 191 -10.92 -11.28 5.80
CA LEU A 191 -10.23 -10.01 6.03
C LEU A 191 -10.19 -9.80 7.54
N ALA A 192 -9.01 -9.81 8.12
CA ALA A 192 -8.82 -9.44 9.51
C ALA A 192 -9.42 -8.04 9.75
N PRO A 193 -10.10 -7.82 10.90
CA PRO A 193 -10.62 -6.49 11.22
C PRO A 193 -9.47 -5.48 11.07
N LEU A 194 -9.76 -4.37 10.39
CA LEU A 194 -8.83 -3.33 9.96
C LEU A 194 -7.75 -2.99 11.04
N GLN A 195 -6.67 -3.72 11.03
CA GLN A 195 -5.40 -3.31 11.65
C GLN A 195 -4.63 -2.38 10.72
N LEU A 196 -5.34 -1.61 9.90
CA LEU A 196 -4.79 -0.75 8.85
C LEU A 196 -3.90 0.39 9.38
N ALA A 197 -4.07 0.79 10.63
CA ALA A 197 -3.32 1.93 11.17
C ALA A 197 -1.89 1.58 11.59
N GLU A 198 -1.67 0.38 12.16
CA GLU A 198 -0.32 -0.01 12.59
C GLU A 198 0.51 -0.64 11.47
N GLN A 199 -0.14 -1.36 10.53
CA GLN A 199 0.57 -2.00 9.42
C GLN A 199 0.93 -1.05 8.28
N GLY A 200 0.24 0.07 8.12
CA GLY A 200 0.43 0.99 6.99
C GLY A 200 1.80 1.67 6.96
N VAL A 201 2.34 2.05 8.12
CA VAL A 201 3.64 2.73 8.21
C VAL A 201 4.78 1.77 7.94
N ASP A 202 4.68 0.54 8.47
CA ASP A 202 5.68 -0.49 8.25
C ASP A 202 5.75 -0.88 6.76
N LEU A 203 4.62 -0.93 6.05
CA LEU A 203 4.57 -1.19 4.61
C LEU A 203 5.20 -0.07 3.78
N ILE A 204 4.93 1.19 4.13
CA ILE A 204 5.56 2.34 3.47
C ILE A 204 7.07 2.29 3.66
N LEU A 205 7.54 2.01 4.87
CA LEU A 205 8.97 1.90 5.17
C LEU A 205 9.62 0.72 4.44
N CYS A 206 8.96 -0.44 4.39
CA CYS A 206 9.40 -1.57 3.58
C CYS A 206 9.47 -1.21 2.10
N TRP A 207 8.46 -0.49 1.57
CA TRP A 207 8.51 -0.01 0.20
C TRP A 207 9.69 0.94 -0.04
N VAL A 208 9.97 1.88 0.87
CA VAL A 208 11.13 2.78 0.76
C VAL A 208 12.43 1.99 0.67
N VAL A 209 12.60 0.93 1.48
CA VAL A 209 13.78 0.06 1.39
C VAL A 209 13.86 -0.62 0.02
N SER A 210 12.73 -1.13 -0.50
CA SER A 210 12.69 -1.73 -1.85
C SER A 210 13.05 -0.72 -2.93
N ALA A 211 12.53 0.51 -2.85
CA ALA A 211 12.82 1.59 -3.79
C ALA A 211 14.30 1.98 -3.76
N VAL A 212 14.91 2.09 -2.59
CA VAL A 212 16.34 2.37 -2.42
C VAL A 212 17.19 1.25 -3.05
N LEU A 213 16.85 -0.02 -2.81
CA LEU A 213 17.53 -1.17 -3.44
C LEU A 213 17.42 -1.13 -4.97
N LEU A 214 16.21 -0.89 -5.47
CA LEU A 214 15.93 -0.79 -6.91
C LEU A 214 16.79 0.31 -7.55
N VAL A 215 16.74 1.53 -7.00
CA VAL A 215 17.50 2.67 -7.49
C VAL A 215 19.00 2.38 -7.46
N TRP A 216 19.50 1.86 -6.34
CA TRP A 216 20.91 1.52 -6.18
C TRP A 216 21.39 0.53 -7.24
N LEU A 217 20.69 -0.58 -7.40
CA LEU A 217 21.09 -1.64 -8.33
C LEU A 217 20.95 -1.21 -9.81
N LEU A 218 19.93 -0.40 -10.15
CA LEU A 218 19.82 0.17 -11.50
C LEU A 218 20.94 1.19 -11.80
N LEU A 219 21.35 1.99 -10.82
CA LEU A 219 22.52 2.87 -10.99
C LEU A 219 23.80 2.05 -11.14
N CYS A 220 23.95 0.95 -10.41
CA CYS A 220 25.07 0.02 -10.61
C CYS A 220 25.08 -0.57 -12.02
N ALA A 221 23.92 -0.83 -12.63
CA ALA A 221 23.83 -1.29 -14.02
C ALA A 221 24.43 -0.26 -15.01
N THR A 222 24.17 1.04 -14.79
CA THR A 222 24.74 2.12 -15.63
C THR A 222 26.25 2.20 -15.51
N GLU A 223 26.76 2.08 -14.28
CA GLU A 223 28.20 2.09 -14.00
C GLU A 223 28.88 0.87 -14.64
N LEU A 224 28.20 -0.29 -14.55
CA LEU A 224 28.66 -1.55 -15.12
C LEU A 224 28.72 -1.50 -16.65
N ALA A 225 27.69 -0.96 -17.30
CA ALA A 225 27.63 -0.78 -18.74
C ALA A 225 28.76 0.15 -19.26
N ARG A 226 29.05 1.25 -18.54
CA ARG A 226 30.19 2.13 -18.84
C ARG A 226 31.53 1.43 -18.66
N TRP A 227 31.64 0.64 -17.59
CA TRP A 227 32.88 -0.09 -17.31
C TRP A 227 33.19 -1.14 -18.37
N LEU A 228 32.19 -1.85 -18.88
CA LEU A 228 32.35 -2.82 -19.97
C LEU A 228 32.92 -2.20 -21.26
N GLN A 229 32.66 -0.94 -21.52
CA GLN A 229 33.14 -0.22 -22.67
C GLN A 229 34.62 0.23 -22.54
N THR A 230 35.23 0.01 -21.37
CA THR A 230 36.63 0.41 -21.17
C THR A 230 37.60 -0.52 -21.91
N PRO A 231 38.70 0.00 -22.49
CA PRO A 231 39.67 -0.81 -23.21
C PRO A 231 40.31 -1.92 -22.37
N ALA A 232 40.41 -1.72 -21.04
CA ALA A 232 40.95 -2.70 -20.12
C ALA A 232 40.07 -3.97 -20.06
N VAL A 233 38.74 -3.78 -20.04
CA VAL A 233 37.77 -4.91 -19.97
C VAL A 233 37.69 -5.60 -21.33
N ALA A 234 37.75 -4.86 -22.43
CA ALA A 234 37.75 -5.42 -23.78
C ALA A 234 38.92 -6.44 -23.99
N ARG A 235 40.05 -6.25 -23.32
CA ARG A 235 41.16 -7.21 -23.33
C ARG A 235 40.91 -8.47 -22.46
N MET A 236 40.02 -8.40 -21.47
CA MET A 236 39.70 -9.53 -20.59
C MET A 236 38.54 -10.39 -21.13
N LEU A 237 37.64 -9.83 -21.93
CA LEU A 237 36.47 -10.52 -22.46
C LEU A 237 36.77 -11.80 -23.26
N PRO A 238 37.87 -11.89 -24.09
CA PRO A 238 38.18 -13.11 -24.80
C PRO A 238 38.54 -14.28 -23.86
N VAL A 239 39.11 -13.98 -22.69
CA VAL A 239 39.60 -14.96 -21.75
C VAL A 239 38.56 -15.37 -20.72
N ARG A 240 37.60 -14.50 -20.44
CA ARG A 240 36.58 -14.68 -19.36
C ARG A 240 35.18 -14.37 -19.86
N SER A 241 34.17 -14.94 -19.16
CA SER A 241 32.79 -14.59 -19.46
C SER A 241 32.48 -13.18 -18.95
N ALA A 242 31.72 -12.41 -19.74
CA ALA A 242 31.33 -11.06 -19.38
C ALA A 242 30.52 -11.08 -18.07
N THR A 243 29.57 -12.02 -17.93
CA THR A 243 28.76 -12.19 -16.71
C THR A 243 29.64 -12.40 -15.47
N SER A 244 30.71 -13.22 -15.55
CA SER A 244 31.59 -13.45 -14.39
C SER A 244 32.39 -12.20 -14.00
N LEU A 245 32.78 -11.40 -14.98
CA LEU A 245 33.46 -10.12 -14.75
C LEU A 245 32.51 -9.09 -14.15
N MET A 246 31.27 -9.02 -14.67
CA MET A 246 30.22 -8.16 -14.16
C MET A 246 29.88 -8.51 -12.71
N LEU A 247 29.65 -9.79 -12.39
CA LEU A 247 29.37 -10.24 -11.03
C LEU A 247 30.54 -9.96 -10.06
N ALA A 248 31.79 -10.10 -10.52
CA ALA A 248 32.95 -9.73 -9.70
C ALA A 248 33.00 -8.21 -9.41
N LYS A 249 32.53 -7.39 -10.33
CA LYS A 249 32.51 -5.93 -10.19
C LYS A 249 31.33 -5.45 -9.33
N ILE A 250 30.10 -5.91 -9.66
CA ILE A 250 28.86 -5.46 -9.02
C ILE A 250 28.58 -6.20 -7.71
N GLY A 251 29.16 -7.40 -7.50
CA GLY A 251 28.88 -8.24 -6.34
C GLY A 251 29.22 -7.55 -5.01
N ALA A 252 30.28 -6.71 -4.99
CA ALA A 252 30.61 -5.92 -3.81
C ALA A 252 29.51 -4.90 -3.47
N ASP A 253 29.01 -4.20 -4.50
CA ASP A 253 27.94 -3.20 -4.36
C ASP A 253 26.63 -3.85 -3.98
N GLY A 254 26.32 -5.01 -4.59
CA GLY A 254 25.14 -5.80 -4.27
C GLY A 254 25.15 -6.34 -2.85
N LEU A 255 26.28 -6.84 -2.36
CA LEU A 255 26.41 -7.31 -0.97
C LEU A 255 26.26 -6.18 0.04
N LEU A 256 26.83 -5.00 -0.24
CA LEU A 256 26.66 -3.83 0.63
C LEU A 256 25.21 -3.35 0.66
N ALA A 257 24.56 -3.25 -0.49
CA ALA A 257 23.15 -2.88 -0.59
C ALA A 257 22.26 -3.88 0.17
N LEU A 258 22.54 -5.17 0.01
CA LEU A 258 21.81 -6.22 0.72
C LEU A 258 22.02 -6.14 2.24
N ALA A 259 23.26 -5.94 2.70
CA ALA A 259 23.56 -5.79 4.12
C ALA A 259 22.82 -4.60 4.74
N MET A 260 22.79 -3.46 4.02
CA MET A 260 22.02 -2.27 4.44
C MET A 260 20.52 -2.53 4.49
N ALA A 261 19.99 -3.21 3.46
CA ALA A 261 18.57 -3.54 3.41
C ALA A 261 18.17 -4.52 4.53
N CYS A 262 18.98 -5.54 4.78
CA CYS A 262 18.76 -6.47 5.90
C CYS A 262 18.82 -5.73 7.25
N ALA A 263 19.78 -4.83 7.43
CA ALA A 263 19.87 -4.02 8.65
C ALA A 263 18.61 -3.13 8.83
N ALA A 264 18.12 -2.49 7.75
CA ALA A 264 16.89 -1.73 7.77
C ALA A 264 15.69 -2.61 8.13
N MET A 265 15.56 -3.80 7.53
CA MET A 265 14.47 -4.75 7.83
C MET A 265 14.49 -5.24 9.28
N LEU A 266 15.68 -5.43 9.87
CA LEU A 266 15.81 -5.76 11.29
C LEU A 266 15.36 -4.60 12.19
N VAL A 267 15.70 -3.37 11.84
CA VAL A 267 15.25 -2.16 12.56
C VAL A 267 13.72 -2.03 12.48
N LEU A 268 13.12 -2.33 11.32
CA LEU A 268 11.67 -2.34 11.10
C LEU A 268 10.96 -3.55 11.75
N LYS A 269 11.69 -4.39 12.48
CA LYS A 269 11.16 -5.57 13.18
C LYS A 269 10.47 -6.60 12.28
N THR A 270 10.71 -6.59 10.98
CA THR A 270 10.17 -7.57 10.03
C THR A 270 10.83 -8.95 10.16
N GLY A 271 11.91 -9.05 10.96
CA GLY A 271 12.58 -10.29 11.29
C GLY A 271 13.22 -11.00 10.09
N VAL A 272 13.17 -12.33 10.13
CA VAL A 272 13.79 -13.18 9.09
C VAL A 272 13.07 -13.05 7.75
N PHE A 273 11.76 -12.83 7.76
CA PHE A 273 10.96 -12.68 6.54
C PHE A 273 11.38 -11.46 5.73
N GLY A 274 11.55 -10.30 6.38
CA GLY A 274 12.06 -9.10 5.73
C GLY A 274 13.45 -9.25 5.17
N CYS A 275 14.36 -9.95 5.87
CA CYS A 275 15.70 -10.24 5.37
C CYS A 275 15.66 -11.19 4.16
N ALA A 276 14.79 -12.21 4.17
CA ALA A 276 14.63 -13.12 3.04
C ALA A 276 14.02 -12.38 1.82
N ALA A 277 13.04 -11.52 2.04
CA ALA A 277 12.48 -10.66 1.02
C ALA A 277 13.54 -9.75 0.40
N ALA A 278 14.36 -9.07 1.24
CA ALA A 278 15.43 -8.20 0.78
C ALA A 278 16.49 -8.97 -0.02
N ALA A 279 16.82 -10.19 0.38
CA ALA A 279 17.75 -11.05 -0.36
C ALA A 279 17.19 -11.46 -1.72
N GLY A 280 15.94 -11.92 -1.78
CA GLY A 280 15.26 -12.28 -3.04
C GLY A 280 15.13 -11.10 -3.99
N TYR A 281 14.66 -9.98 -3.50
CA TYR A 281 14.48 -8.74 -4.26
C TYR A 281 15.82 -8.17 -4.75
N GLY A 282 16.83 -8.15 -3.86
CA GLY A 282 18.19 -7.72 -4.22
C GLY A 282 18.81 -8.60 -5.30
N LEU A 283 18.67 -9.93 -5.21
CA LEU A 283 19.18 -10.86 -6.22
C LEU A 283 18.44 -10.69 -7.55
N PHE A 284 17.13 -10.48 -7.51
CA PHE A 284 16.31 -10.21 -8.70
C PHE A 284 16.82 -8.97 -9.44
N TRP A 285 16.93 -7.83 -8.76
CA TRP A 285 17.39 -6.59 -9.39
C TRP A 285 18.89 -6.62 -9.76
N LEU A 286 19.71 -7.35 -9.01
CA LEU A 286 21.09 -7.61 -9.40
C LEU A 286 21.16 -8.36 -10.74
N SER A 287 20.32 -9.37 -10.93
CA SER A 287 20.26 -10.12 -12.19
C SER A 287 19.80 -9.24 -13.36
N VAL A 288 18.78 -8.40 -13.11
CA VAL A 288 18.31 -7.41 -14.11
C VAL A 288 19.41 -6.42 -14.42
N ALA A 289 20.16 -5.93 -13.43
CA ALA A 289 21.27 -5.01 -13.65
C ALA A 289 22.39 -5.63 -14.51
N VAL A 290 22.75 -6.89 -14.26
CA VAL A 290 23.74 -7.62 -15.07
C VAL A 290 23.23 -7.83 -16.49
N PHE A 291 21.96 -8.23 -16.66
CA PHE A 291 21.34 -8.42 -17.96
C PHE A 291 21.32 -7.11 -18.78
N LEU A 292 20.84 -6.02 -18.16
CA LEU A 292 20.78 -4.70 -18.81
C LEU A 292 22.16 -4.16 -19.20
N ALA A 293 23.20 -4.47 -18.41
CA ALA A 293 24.55 -4.00 -18.69
C ALA A 293 25.13 -4.52 -20.03
N HIS A 294 24.57 -5.61 -20.58
CA HIS A 294 24.94 -6.08 -21.93
C HIS A 294 24.47 -5.11 -23.04
N ILE A 295 23.51 -4.25 -22.74
CA ILE A 295 22.95 -3.30 -23.70
C ILE A 295 23.71 -1.98 -23.58
N SER A 296 24.45 -1.60 -24.64
CA SER A 296 25.34 -0.43 -24.63
C SER A 296 24.63 0.92 -24.33
N SER A 297 23.37 1.06 -24.73
CA SER A 297 22.58 2.29 -24.52
C SER A 297 22.06 2.47 -23.09
N VAL A 298 22.16 1.44 -22.25
CA VAL A 298 21.61 1.42 -20.88
C VAL A 298 22.21 2.53 -20.01
N SER A 299 23.49 2.85 -20.21
CA SER A 299 24.16 3.90 -19.43
C SER A 299 23.53 5.29 -19.56
N THR A 300 22.79 5.53 -20.64
CA THR A 300 22.11 6.82 -20.91
C THR A 300 20.60 6.72 -20.62
N VAL A 301 19.98 5.59 -20.91
CA VAL A 301 18.53 5.39 -20.83
C VAL A 301 18.05 5.19 -19.38
N ILE A 302 18.78 4.40 -18.58
CA ILE A 302 18.37 4.12 -17.21
C ILE A 302 18.24 5.38 -16.34
N PRO A 303 19.20 6.31 -16.30
CA PRO A 303 19.06 7.50 -15.46
C PRO A 303 17.84 8.35 -15.80
N VAL A 304 17.42 8.37 -17.06
CA VAL A 304 16.23 9.11 -17.52
C VAL A 304 14.94 8.38 -17.12
N LEU A 305 14.92 7.06 -17.23
CA LEU A 305 13.74 6.25 -16.89
C LEU A 305 13.59 5.97 -15.38
N LEU A 306 14.66 6.15 -14.60
CA LEU A 306 14.69 5.81 -13.18
C LEU A 306 13.52 6.43 -12.38
N PRO A 307 13.19 7.74 -12.50
CA PRO A 307 12.06 8.33 -11.79
C PRO A 307 10.73 7.63 -12.12
N PHE A 308 10.53 7.32 -13.41
CA PHE A 308 9.31 6.63 -13.86
C PHE A 308 9.20 5.21 -13.29
N VAL A 309 10.33 4.48 -13.27
CA VAL A 309 10.37 3.13 -12.69
C VAL A 309 10.04 3.16 -11.19
N VAL A 310 10.52 4.15 -10.45
CA VAL A 310 10.20 4.33 -9.02
C VAL A 310 8.71 4.65 -8.84
N VAL A 311 8.15 5.56 -9.65
CA VAL A 311 6.71 5.89 -9.58
C VAL A 311 5.86 4.67 -9.93
N VAL A 312 6.20 3.93 -10.98
CA VAL A 312 5.51 2.69 -11.35
C VAL A 312 5.60 1.66 -10.22
N SER A 313 6.79 1.50 -9.60
CA SER A 313 6.98 0.64 -8.44
C SER A 313 6.06 1.04 -7.29
N LEU A 314 5.89 2.33 -7.02
CA LEU A 314 5.00 2.85 -5.98
C LEU A 314 3.53 2.56 -6.27
N LEU A 315 3.09 2.86 -7.49
CA LEU A 315 1.70 2.64 -7.90
C LEU A 315 1.31 1.16 -7.91
N THR A 316 2.26 0.28 -8.23
CA THR A 316 2.01 -1.16 -8.32
C THR A 316 2.22 -1.92 -7.01
N SER A 317 2.75 -1.26 -6.00
CA SER A 317 3.06 -1.88 -4.69
C SER A 317 1.87 -2.02 -3.75
N SER A 318 0.68 -1.50 -4.12
CA SER A 318 -0.51 -1.43 -3.26
C SER A 318 -0.33 -0.65 -1.94
N VAL A 319 0.74 0.14 -1.84
CA VAL A 319 1.01 0.99 -0.65
C VAL A 319 0.10 2.21 -0.63
N LEU A 320 -0.09 2.87 -1.79
CA LEU A 320 -0.94 4.06 -1.92
C LEU A 320 -2.34 3.71 -2.42
N VAL A 321 -2.42 2.86 -3.44
CA VAL A 321 -3.69 2.50 -4.10
C VAL A 321 -3.64 1.03 -4.48
N ASP A 322 -4.65 0.26 -4.09
CA ASP A 322 -4.76 -1.11 -4.58
C ASP A 322 -5.23 -1.09 -6.05
N LEU A 323 -4.31 -1.45 -6.94
CA LEU A 323 -4.56 -1.49 -8.38
C LEU A 323 -5.71 -2.45 -8.75
N SER A 324 -5.97 -3.46 -7.91
CA SER A 324 -7.07 -4.40 -8.11
C SER A 324 -8.44 -3.74 -8.01
N VAL A 325 -8.56 -2.68 -7.20
CA VAL A 325 -9.79 -1.90 -7.03
C VAL A 325 -10.01 -0.97 -8.21
N VAL A 326 -8.93 -0.31 -8.69
CA VAL A 326 -9.02 0.69 -9.78
C VAL A 326 -9.11 0.03 -11.15
N MET A 327 -8.36 -1.05 -11.35
CA MET A 327 -8.29 -1.78 -12.63
C MET A 327 -8.32 -3.30 -12.41
N PRO A 328 -9.51 -3.90 -12.20
CA PRO A 328 -9.64 -5.34 -11.91
C PRO A 328 -9.00 -6.25 -12.98
N ARG A 329 -8.97 -5.79 -14.24
CA ARG A 329 -8.34 -6.53 -15.35
C ARG A 329 -6.82 -6.65 -15.24
N LEU A 330 -6.16 -5.74 -14.53
CA LEU A 330 -4.71 -5.72 -14.31
C LEU A 330 -4.30 -6.31 -12.96
N SER A 331 -5.24 -6.73 -12.13
CA SER A 331 -4.97 -7.29 -10.80
C SER A 331 -4.03 -8.48 -10.86
N GLY A 332 -4.23 -9.39 -11.84
CA GLY A 332 -3.36 -10.53 -12.05
C GLY A 332 -1.92 -10.19 -12.43
N LEU A 333 -1.72 -9.12 -13.20
CA LEU A 333 -0.36 -8.65 -13.53
C LEU A 333 0.30 -7.94 -12.35
N GLY A 334 -0.49 -7.18 -11.58
CA GLY A 334 0.01 -6.47 -10.39
C GLY A 334 0.62 -7.39 -9.34
N SER A 335 0.04 -8.57 -9.14
CA SER A 335 0.52 -9.56 -8.16
C SER A 335 1.89 -10.16 -8.48
N TRP A 336 2.34 -10.11 -9.74
CA TRP A 336 3.64 -10.62 -10.18
C TRP A 336 4.74 -9.56 -10.22
N LEU A 337 4.42 -8.31 -9.91
CA LEU A 337 5.41 -7.24 -9.92
C LEU A 337 6.37 -7.36 -8.74
N PRO A 338 7.69 -7.18 -8.96
CA PRO A 338 8.71 -7.43 -7.94
C PRO A 338 8.48 -6.64 -6.64
N SER A 339 8.01 -5.40 -6.73
CA SER A 339 7.76 -4.55 -5.56
C SER A 339 6.62 -5.07 -4.70
N ARG A 340 5.54 -5.60 -5.31
CA ARG A 340 4.44 -6.22 -4.57
C ARG A 340 4.87 -7.54 -3.95
N LEU A 341 5.53 -8.40 -4.73
CA LEU A 341 6.09 -9.66 -4.21
C LEU A 341 7.00 -9.44 -3.00
N PHE A 342 7.78 -8.35 -3.02
CA PHE A 342 8.64 -7.97 -1.90
C PHE A 342 7.83 -7.61 -0.65
N LEU A 343 6.76 -6.81 -0.79
CA LEU A 343 5.93 -6.41 0.35
C LEU A 343 5.14 -7.58 0.93
N ASP A 344 4.57 -8.43 0.07
CA ASP A 344 3.88 -9.65 0.49
C ASP A 344 4.85 -10.58 1.26
N ALA A 345 6.10 -10.71 0.79
CA ALA A 345 7.13 -11.48 1.47
C ALA A 345 7.51 -10.88 2.83
N CYS A 346 7.54 -9.55 2.96
CA CYS A 346 7.77 -8.88 4.25
C CYS A 346 6.65 -9.17 5.27
N GLN A 347 5.43 -9.43 4.80
CA GLN A 347 4.28 -9.79 5.63
C GLN A 347 4.28 -11.27 6.06
N GLY A 348 5.28 -12.06 5.65
CA GLY A 348 5.44 -13.45 6.05
C GLY A 348 5.19 -14.48 4.94
N ASP A 349 4.87 -14.05 3.72
CA ASP A 349 4.67 -14.93 2.58
C ASP A 349 6.02 -15.38 1.98
N LEU A 350 6.57 -16.49 2.49
CA LEU A 350 7.84 -17.06 2.01
C LEU A 350 7.77 -17.53 0.56
N GLU A 351 6.60 -17.87 0.03
CA GLU A 351 6.44 -18.27 -1.36
C GLU A 351 6.83 -17.11 -2.28
N LYS A 352 6.42 -15.89 -1.96
CA LYS A 352 6.76 -14.69 -2.73
C LYS A 352 8.26 -14.37 -2.67
N ALA A 353 8.88 -14.57 -1.51
CA ALA A 353 10.34 -14.44 -1.39
C ALA A 353 11.07 -15.48 -2.27
N ALA A 354 10.58 -16.72 -2.31
CA ALA A 354 11.13 -17.77 -3.15
C ALA A 354 10.96 -17.47 -4.65
N ILE A 355 9.83 -16.91 -5.06
CA ILE A 355 9.58 -16.48 -6.45
C ILE A 355 10.60 -15.40 -6.87
N LEU A 356 10.85 -14.41 -6.02
CA LEU A 356 11.86 -13.37 -6.27
C LEU A 356 13.27 -13.96 -6.40
N LEU A 357 13.63 -14.89 -5.51
CA LEU A 357 14.92 -15.59 -5.53
C LEU A 357 15.09 -16.40 -6.82
N LEU A 358 14.08 -17.20 -7.20
CA LEU A 358 14.08 -17.98 -8.44
C LEU A 358 14.18 -17.07 -9.66
N GLY A 359 13.41 -15.97 -9.70
CA GLY A 359 13.48 -14.98 -10.77
C GLY A 359 14.89 -14.39 -10.91
N GLY A 360 15.55 -14.10 -9.79
CA GLY A 360 16.93 -13.64 -9.77
C GLY A 360 17.93 -14.69 -10.33
N ILE A 361 17.80 -15.95 -9.93
CA ILE A 361 18.64 -17.05 -10.45
C ILE A 361 18.42 -17.22 -11.95
N VAL A 362 17.18 -17.26 -12.40
CA VAL A 362 16.84 -17.37 -13.83
C VAL A 362 17.42 -16.21 -14.64
N GLY A 363 17.31 -14.99 -14.13
CA GLY A 363 17.91 -13.81 -14.77
C GLY A 363 19.44 -13.89 -14.92
N LEU A 364 20.14 -14.41 -13.89
CA LEU A 364 21.58 -14.65 -13.97
C LEU A 364 21.94 -15.75 -14.98
N LEU A 365 21.14 -16.82 -15.05
CA LEU A 365 21.33 -17.88 -16.06
C LEU A 365 21.09 -17.37 -17.47
N LEU A 366 20.10 -16.51 -17.68
CA LEU A 366 19.85 -15.87 -18.97
C LEU A 366 21.02 -14.98 -19.37
N SER A 367 21.56 -14.18 -18.44
CA SER A 367 22.76 -13.36 -18.71
C SER A 367 23.97 -14.21 -19.09
N ALA A 368 24.19 -15.34 -18.40
CA ALA A 368 25.25 -16.27 -18.75
C ALA A 368 25.02 -16.95 -20.12
N GLY A 369 23.76 -17.24 -20.46
CA GLY A 369 23.38 -17.75 -21.78
C GLY A 369 23.67 -16.78 -22.92
N LEU A 370 23.43 -15.48 -22.72
CA LEU A 370 23.79 -14.45 -23.68
C LEU A 370 25.29 -14.40 -23.95
N ASP A 371 26.14 -14.48 -22.89
CA ASP A 371 27.58 -14.55 -23.04
C ASP A 371 28.04 -15.74 -23.92
N LEU A 372 27.40 -16.89 -23.74
CA LEU A 372 27.72 -18.07 -24.52
C LEU A 372 27.28 -17.94 -25.97
N TRP A 373 26.17 -17.25 -26.21
CA TRP A 373 25.69 -16.96 -27.56
C TRP A 373 26.66 -15.99 -28.28
N GLU A 374 27.03 -14.88 -27.65
CA GLU A 374 27.95 -13.89 -28.25
C GLU A 374 29.33 -14.50 -28.57
N LYS A 375 29.78 -15.46 -27.78
CA LYS A 375 31.04 -16.17 -27.98
C LYS A 375 30.97 -17.27 -29.05
N ARG A 376 29.75 -17.67 -29.52
CA ARG A 376 29.67 -18.60 -30.65
C ARG A 376 30.36 -17.95 -31.84
N PRO A 377 31.33 -18.63 -32.47
CA PRO A 377 31.99 -18.09 -33.68
C PRO A 377 30.89 -17.83 -34.71
N LYS A 378 30.76 -16.58 -35.11
CA LYS A 378 29.98 -16.22 -36.32
C LYS A 378 30.63 -17.00 -37.45
N HIS A 379 30.21 -18.28 -37.61
CA HIS A 379 30.57 -19.06 -38.76
C HIS A 379 30.18 -18.21 -39.99
N ARG A 380 31.23 -17.70 -40.64
CA ARG A 380 31.24 -16.97 -41.86
C ARG A 380 30.23 -17.51 -42.83
N LEU A 381 29.14 -16.83 -43.01
CA LEU A 381 28.43 -16.80 -44.26
C LEU A 381 29.22 -15.84 -45.19
N HIS A 382 30.37 -16.28 -45.63
CA HIS A 382 31.08 -15.78 -46.78
C HIS A 382 31.48 -17.00 -47.60
N ASN A 383 30.55 -17.43 -48.44
CA ASN A 383 30.83 -17.99 -49.75
C ASN A 383 30.01 -17.21 -50.76
#